data_b15e43a007c8a0b2c7d5a7d655ccfafb
#
_entry.id   b15e43a007c8a0b2c7d5a7d655ccfafb
#
_cell.length_a   1.000
_cell.length_b   1.000
_cell.length_c   1.000
_cell.angle_alpha   90.00
_cell.angle_beta   90.00
_cell.angle_gamma   90.00
#
_symmetry.space_group_name_H-M   'P 1'
#
loop_
_entity.id
_entity.type
_entity.pdbx_description
1 polymer ?
#
loop_
_entity_poly.entity_id
_entity_poly.type
_entity_poly.pdbx_seq_one_letter_code
_entity_poly.pdbx_strand_id
1 'polypeptide(L)'
;MINRKKGIIHIYASRNNTIILLTDVTGAETIAKCSGGVVVKAQHKEGSPYAAMKAAEIVAQKAREREMTSVNIKVRGQGGIRPKTAGQGAEAAIIALTRNGMMIDSIENVTPMPHDGCRRKKRHRSKKT
;
A
#
# COMPACT_ATOMS: atom_id res chain seq x y z
N MET A 1 -29.23 -14.31 1.36
CA MET A 1 -28.19 -13.78 2.23
C MET A 1 -26.91 -13.58 1.44
N ILE A 2 -26.44 -12.36 1.37
CA ILE A 2 -25.25 -12.07 0.59
C ILE A 2 -24.02 -12.39 1.43
N ASN A 3 -23.29 -13.42 1.02
CA ASN A 3 -22.02 -13.72 1.66
C ASN A 3 -20.99 -12.73 1.16
N ARG A 4 -20.72 -11.73 1.96
CA ARG A 4 -19.69 -10.75 1.62
C ARG A 4 -18.33 -11.39 1.86
N LYS A 5 -17.61 -11.59 0.79
CA LYS A 5 -16.25 -12.05 0.92
C LYS A 5 -15.39 -10.91 1.45
N LYS A 6 -14.61 -11.22 2.45
CA LYS A 6 -13.75 -10.25 3.10
C LYS A 6 -12.31 -10.49 2.68
N GLY A 7 -11.58 -9.42 2.49
CA GLY A 7 -10.18 -9.52 2.12
C GLY A 7 -9.32 -8.53 2.89
N ILE A 8 -8.03 -8.59 2.62
CA ILE A 8 -7.08 -7.66 3.19
C ILE A 8 -6.38 -6.95 2.03
N ILE A 9 -6.37 -5.63 2.07
CA ILE A 9 -5.61 -4.84 1.12
C ILE A 9 -4.35 -4.33 1.81
N HIS A 10 -3.20 -4.71 1.27
CA HIS A 10 -1.92 -4.25 1.76
C HIS A 10 -1.45 -3.11 0.85
N ILE A 11 -1.25 -1.94 1.41
CA ILE A 11 -0.74 -0.79 0.67
C ILE A 11 0.66 -0.49 1.17
N TYR A 12 1.64 -0.70 0.31
CA TYR A 12 3.01 -0.30 0.58
C TYR A 12 3.26 1.00 -0.18
N ALA A 13 3.33 2.09 0.53
CA ALA A 13 3.53 3.39 -0.08
C ALA A 13 4.89 3.94 0.33
N SER A 14 5.82 3.94 -0.61
CA SER A 14 7.12 4.54 -0.43
C SER A 14 7.17 5.88 -1.14
N ARG A 15 8.29 6.56 -1.03
CA ARG A 15 8.51 7.81 -1.73
C ARG A 15 8.45 7.63 -3.25
N ASN A 16 8.91 6.48 -3.73
CA ASN A 16 9.10 6.24 -5.16
C ASN A 16 8.01 5.42 -5.81
N ASN A 17 7.21 4.70 -5.05
CA ASN A 17 6.19 3.82 -5.63
C ASN A 17 5.12 3.49 -4.60
N THR A 18 3.97 3.08 -5.09
CA THR A 18 2.89 2.57 -4.26
C THR A 18 2.49 1.21 -4.81
N ILE A 19 2.51 0.20 -3.95
CA ILE A 19 2.12 -1.16 -4.33
C ILE A 19 0.87 -1.52 -3.56
N ILE A 20 -0.15 -1.99 -4.27
CA ILE A 20 -1.41 -2.39 -3.67
C ILE A 20 -1.63 -3.88 -3.94
N LEU A 21 -1.85 -4.64 -2.88
CA LEU A 21 -2.01 -6.08 -2.93
C LEU A 21 -3.29 -6.48 -2.23
N LEU A 22 -4.17 -7.17 -2.93
CA LEU A 22 -5.40 -7.70 -2.35
C LEU A 22 -5.25 -9.20 -2.12
N THR A 23 -5.46 -9.62 -0.90
CA THR A 23 -5.40 -11.04 -0.52
C THR A 23 -6.69 -11.47 0.15
N ASP A 24 -6.82 -12.78 0.39
CA ASP A 24 -7.93 -13.28 1.19
C ASP A 24 -7.67 -12.95 2.68
N VAL A 25 -8.61 -13.32 3.54
CA VAL A 25 -8.53 -13.01 4.97
C VAL A 25 -7.29 -13.63 5.62
N THR A 26 -6.86 -14.79 5.14
CA THR A 26 -5.69 -15.47 5.68
C THR A 26 -4.38 -14.90 5.17
N GLY A 27 -4.43 -14.16 4.06
CA GLY A 27 -3.22 -13.64 3.43
C GLY A 27 -2.50 -14.65 2.55
N ALA A 28 -3.03 -15.86 2.44
CA ALA A 28 -2.35 -16.93 1.70
C ALA A 28 -2.52 -16.81 0.19
N GLU A 29 -3.67 -16.34 -0.26
CA GLU A 29 -3.94 -16.24 -1.69
C GLU A 29 -3.95 -14.77 -2.13
N THR A 30 -3.14 -14.46 -3.13
CA THR A 30 -3.15 -13.14 -3.75
C THR A 30 -4.22 -13.09 -4.82
N ILE A 31 -5.16 -12.18 -4.67
CA ILE A 31 -6.27 -12.05 -5.60
C ILE A 31 -5.97 -11.02 -6.68
N ALA A 32 -5.37 -9.91 -6.29
CA ALA A 32 -5.02 -8.85 -7.22
C ALA A 32 -3.80 -8.09 -6.74
N LYS A 33 -3.04 -7.57 -7.67
CA LYS A 33 -1.85 -6.78 -7.36
C LYS A 33 -1.68 -5.71 -8.42
N CYS A 34 -1.37 -4.51 -8.00
CA CYS A 34 -1.07 -3.42 -8.92
C CYS A 34 -0.14 -2.43 -8.25
N SER A 35 0.63 -1.72 -9.04
CA SER A 35 1.54 -0.71 -8.51
C SER A 35 1.53 0.54 -9.36
N GLY A 36 2.08 1.62 -8.81
CA GLY A 36 2.23 2.86 -9.57
C GLY A 36 3.06 2.68 -10.84
N GLY A 37 4.07 1.81 -10.77
CA GLY A 37 4.91 1.54 -11.93
C GLY A 37 4.20 0.83 -13.07
N VAL A 38 3.09 0.18 -12.79
CA VAL A 38 2.28 -0.49 -13.82
C VAL A 38 1.43 0.52 -14.57
N VAL A 39 0.94 1.55 -13.90
CA VAL A 39 -0.03 2.48 -14.49
C VAL A 39 0.58 3.74 -15.07
N VAL A 40 1.80 4.09 -14.70
CA VAL A 40 2.49 5.26 -15.26
C VAL A 40 3.82 4.83 -15.85
N LYS A 41 4.18 5.46 -16.98
CA LYS A 41 5.43 5.13 -17.67
C LYS A 41 6.64 5.87 -17.12
N ALA A 42 6.44 7.06 -16.60
CA ALA A 42 7.52 7.89 -16.08
C ALA A 42 7.89 7.45 -14.67
N GLN A 43 9.13 7.07 -14.45
CA GLN A 43 9.59 6.58 -13.15
C GLN A 43 9.35 7.57 -12.01
N HIS A 44 9.55 8.85 -12.25
CA HIS A 44 9.37 9.85 -11.21
C HIS A 44 7.91 10.03 -10.78
N LYS A 45 6.98 9.47 -11.55
CA LYS A 45 5.55 9.57 -11.22
C LYS A 45 4.98 8.34 -10.55
N GLU A 46 5.78 7.30 -10.39
CA GLU A 46 5.29 6.04 -9.81
C GLU A 46 4.81 6.20 -8.37
N GLY A 47 5.40 7.11 -7.61
CA GLY A 47 4.99 7.37 -6.24
C GLY A 47 3.91 8.45 -6.11
N SER A 48 3.40 8.98 -7.21
CA SER A 48 2.43 10.07 -7.16
C SER A 48 1.06 9.60 -6.69
N PRO A 49 0.25 10.52 -6.13
CA PRO A 49 -1.12 10.19 -5.77
C PRO A 49 -1.95 9.70 -6.96
N TYR A 50 -1.72 10.27 -8.14
CA TYR A 50 -2.43 9.86 -9.34
C TYR A 50 -2.16 8.39 -9.68
N ALA A 51 -0.89 7.97 -9.64
CA ALA A 51 -0.54 6.58 -9.92
C ALA A 51 -1.17 5.64 -8.89
N ALA A 52 -1.15 6.02 -7.62
CA ALA A 52 -1.77 5.22 -6.57
C ALA A 52 -3.28 5.10 -6.76
N MET A 53 -3.93 6.19 -7.16
CA MET A 53 -5.37 6.19 -7.41
C MET A 53 -5.71 5.23 -8.55
N LYS A 54 -4.95 5.26 -9.64
CA LYS A 54 -5.20 4.36 -10.77
C LYS A 54 -4.95 2.90 -10.40
N ALA A 55 -3.90 2.63 -9.63
CA ALA A 55 -3.62 1.28 -9.17
C ALA A 55 -4.75 0.76 -8.28
N ALA A 56 -5.27 1.62 -7.40
CA ALA A 56 -6.39 1.26 -6.53
C ALA A 56 -7.66 0.96 -7.33
N GLU A 57 -7.92 1.72 -8.38
CA GLU A 57 -9.08 1.46 -9.25
C GLU A 57 -9.00 0.08 -9.89
N ILE A 58 -7.82 -0.32 -10.35
CA ILE A 58 -7.62 -1.63 -10.95
C ILE A 58 -7.85 -2.73 -9.92
N VAL A 59 -7.29 -2.57 -8.73
CA VAL A 59 -7.48 -3.56 -7.65
C VAL A 59 -8.95 -3.65 -7.24
N ALA A 60 -9.64 -2.51 -7.13
CA ALA A 60 -11.06 -2.50 -6.77
C ALA A 60 -11.92 -3.21 -7.82
N GLN A 61 -11.59 -3.03 -9.10
CA GLN A 61 -12.29 -3.70 -10.16
C GLN A 61 -12.13 -5.21 -10.06
N LYS A 62 -10.91 -5.68 -9.82
CA LYS A 62 -10.67 -7.11 -9.65
C LYS A 62 -11.33 -7.67 -8.40
N ALA A 63 -11.41 -6.86 -7.35
CA ALA A 63 -12.11 -7.26 -6.14
C ALA A 63 -13.60 -7.47 -6.43
N ARG A 64 -14.20 -6.59 -7.22
CA ARG A 64 -15.61 -6.72 -7.58
C ARG A 64 -15.86 -7.98 -8.41
N GLU A 65 -14.93 -8.31 -9.29
CA GLU A 65 -15.04 -9.55 -10.09
C GLU A 65 -15.05 -10.79 -9.21
N ARG A 66 -14.39 -10.74 -8.07
CA ARG A 66 -14.35 -11.82 -7.09
C ARG A 66 -15.40 -11.65 -5.99
N GLU A 67 -16.26 -10.65 -6.14
CA GLU A 67 -17.34 -10.36 -5.17
C GLU A 67 -16.82 -10.00 -3.78
N MET A 68 -15.60 -9.48 -3.70
CA MET A 68 -15.03 -9.01 -2.44
C MET A 68 -15.35 -7.54 -2.27
N THR A 69 -16.26 -7.25 -1.36
CA THR A 69 -16.73 -5.89 -1.15
C THR A 69 -16.25 -5.27 0.16
N SER A 70 -15.79 -6.11 1.08
CA SER A 70 -15.37 -5.64 2.40
C SER A 70 -13.88 -5.95 2.61
N VAL A 71 -13.11 -4.98 3.05
CA VAL A 71 -11.66 -5.17 3.21
C VAL A 71 -11.16 -4.48 4.47
N ASN A 72 -10.08 -5.05 5.02
CA ASN A 72 -9.27 -4.38 6.02
C ASN A 72 -8.05 -3.86 5.30
N ILE A 73 -7.66 -2.64 5.58
CA ILE A 73 -6.51 -2.03 4.92
C ILE A 73 -5.33 -1.98 5.88
N LYS A 74 -4.20 -2.49 5.42
CA LYS A 74 -2.95 -2.40 6.16
C LYS A 74 -1.99 -1.52 5.36
N VAL A 75 -1.66 -0.37 5.92
CA VAL A 75 -0.81 0.61 5.27
C VAL A 75 0.61 0.50 5.82
N ARG A 76 1.57 0.50 4.92
CA ARG A 76 2.96 0.38 5.30
C ARG A 76 3.82 1.40 4.59
N GLY A 77 4.71 2.06 5.33
CA GLY A 77 5.76 2.89 4.76
C GLY A 77 7.06 2.11 4.66
N GLN A 78 8.16 2.82 4.45
CA GLN A 78 9.46 2.17 4.27
C GLN A 78 9.99 1.52 5.54
N GLY A 79 9.66 2.05 6.70
CA GLY A 79 10.18 1.53 7.96
C GLY A 79 11.63 1.90 8.19
N GLY A 80 12.27 1.19 9.10
CA GLY A 80 13.65 1.41 9.44
C GLY A 80 13.84 2.07 10.79
N ILE A 81 15.07 2.45 11.09
CA ILE A 81 15.43 3.03 12.40
C ILE A 81 14.66 4.32 12.65
N ARG A 82 14.44 5.10 11.62
CA ARG A 82 13.56 6.26 11.70
C ARG A 82 12.31 5.90 10.90
N PRO A 83 11.29 5.36 11.57
CA PRO A 83 10.09 4.98 10.84
C PRO A 83 9.47 6.21 10.19
N LYS A 84 9.22 6.09 8.91
CA LYS A 84 8.59 7.14 8.16
C LYS A 84 7.13 6.80 7.99
N THR A 85 6.31 7.82 7.95
CA THR A 85 4.91 7.61 7.61
C THR A 85 4.82 7.06 6.20
N ALA A 86 3.70 6.43 5.89
CA ALA A 86 3.44 5.95 4.54
C ALA A 86 3.51 7.11 3.55
N GLY A 87 3.94 6.83 2.34
CA GLY A 87 4.05 7.85 1.31
C GLY A 87 2.69 8.43 0.91
N GLN A 88 2.73 9.50 0.15
CA GLN A 88 1.53 10.23 -0.26
C GLN A 88 0.53 9.37 -1.03
N GLY A 89 0.99 8.30 -1.65
CA GLY A 89 0.10 7.42 -2.42
C GLY A 89 -0.88 6.65 -1.56
N ALA A 90 -0.58 6.43 -0.28
CA ALA A 90 -1.46 5.64 0.59
C ALA A 90 -2.84 6.28 0.74
N GLU A 91 -2.91 7.56 1.04
CA GLU A 91 -4.18 8.25 1.19
C GLU A 91 -4.98 8.26 -0.11
N ALA A 92 -4.30 8.54 -1.21
CA ALA A 92 -4.96 8.57 -2.51
C ALA A 92 -5.54 7.21 -2.86
N ALA A 93 -4.81 6.13 -2.55
CA ALA A 93 -5.30 4.78 -2.79
C ALA A 93 -6.53 4.46 -1.95
N ILE A 94 -6.52 4.85 -0.67
CA ILE A 94 -7.67 4.60 0.22
C ILE A 94 -8.90 5.35 -0.27
N ILE A 95 -8.75 6.60 -0.67
CA ILE A 95 -9.84 7.41 -1.19
C ILE A 95 -10.41 6.78 -2.46
N ALA A 96 -9.54 6.33 -3.35
CA ALA A 96 -9.96 5.69 -4.59
C ALA A 96 -10.72 4.40 -4.34
N LEU A 97 -10.27 3.58 -3.39
CA LEU A 97 -10.97 2.36 -3.02
C LEU A 97 -12.37 2.66 -2.51
N THR A 98 -12.51 3.68 -1.68
CA THR A 98 -13.80 4.09 -1.16
C THR A 98 -14.72 4.57 -2.29
N ARG A 99 -14.20 5.35 -3.22
CA ARG A 99 -14.99 5.85 -4.35
C ARG A 99 -15.45 4.73 -5.28
N ASN A 100 -14.71 3.63 -5.32
CA ASN A 100 -15.07 2.48 -6.14
C ASN A 100 -15.99 1.50 -5.43
N GLY A 101 -16.55 1.88 -4.30
CA GLY A 101 -17.56 1.10 -3.61
C GLY A 101 -17.04 0.04 -2.66
N MET A 102 -15.76 0.04 -2.36
CA MET A 102 -15.22 -0.89 -1.36
C MET A 102 -15.60 -0.45 0.04
N MET A 103 -16.06 -1.38 0.85
CA MET A 103 -16.32 -1.11 2.26
C MET A 103 -15.05 -1.35 3.05
N ILE A 104 -14.60 -0.33 3.75
CA ILE A 104 -13.38 -0.43 4.56
C ILE A 104 -13.76 -0.64 6.00
N ASP A 105 -13.43 -1.83 6.54
CA ASP A 105 -13.74 -2.16 7.93
C ASP A 105 -12.74 -1.56 8.91
N SER A 106 -11.48 -1.55 8.54
CA SER A 106 -10.45 -0.99 9.39
C SER A 106 -9.24 -0.57 8.58
N ILE A 107 -8.50 0.38 9.11
CA ILE A 107 -7.23 0.84 8.52
C ILE A 107 -6.19 0.75 9.63
N GLU A 108 -5.12 0.02 9.37
CA GLU A 108 -4.06 -0.19 10.34
C GLU A 108 -2.71 0.17 9.72
N ASN A 109 -1.89 0.89 10.46
CA ASN A 109 -0.54 1.21 10.04
C ASN A 109 0.39 0.11 10.54
N VAL A 110 0.98 -0.64 9.61
CA VAL A 110 1.87 -1.76 9.94
C VAL A 110 3.30 -1.50 9.50
N THR A 111 3.70 -0.23 9.40
CA THR A 111 5.06 0.13 9.04
C THR A 111 6.04 -0.54 10.02
N PRO A 112 6.99 -1.34 9.51
CA PRO A 112 7.88 -2.06 10.41
C PRO A 112 8.82 -1.12 11.14
N MET A 113 9.02 -1.39 12.42
CA MET A 113 9.94 -0.63 13.24
C MET A 113 10.95 -1.63 13.81
N PRO A 114 12.24 -1.48 13.50
CA PRO A 114 13.22 -2.44 13.98
C PRO A 114 13.38 -2.34 15.49
N HIS A 115 13.54 -3.49 16.12
CA HIS A 115 13.81 -3.58 17.54
C HIS A 115 15.33 -3.65 17.67
N ASP A 116 15.99 -2.51 17.71
CA ASP A 116 17.44 -2.32 17.58
C ASP A 116 17.98 -2.58 16.17
N GLY A 117 17.34 -3.42 15.40
CA GLY A 117 17.60 -3.60 13.98
C GLY A 117 19.04 -3.70 13.54
N CYS A 118 19.26 -3.39 12.28
CA CYS A 118 20.59 -3.38 11.71
C CYS A 118 21.33 -2.12 12.09
N ARG A 119 22.67 -2.22 12.08
CA ARG A 119 23.51 -1.08 12.37
C ARG A 119 23.21 0.04 11.37
N ARG A 120 23.12 1.25 11.89
CA ARG A 120 22.92 2.41 11.03
C ARG A 120 24.05 2.56 10.03
N LYS A 121 23.72 3.07 8.86
CA LYS A 121 24.73 3.44 7.89
C LYS A 121 25.73 4.35 8.58
N LYS A 122 27.02 4.04 8.48
CA LYS A 122 28.04 4.84 9.09
C LYS A 122 27.94 6.25 8.54
N ARG A 123 27.73 7.19 9.48
CA ARG A 123 27.65 8.58 9.13
C ARG A 123 28.97 8.98 8.49
N HIS A 124 28.91 9.48 7.28
CA HIS A 124 30.10 9.95 6.64
C HIS A 124 30.63 11.08 7.47
N ARG A 125 31.73 10.86 8.15
CA ARG A 125 32.35 11.85 8.90
C ARG A 125 32.89 12.81 7.94
N SER A 126 32.22 13.85 7.82
CA SER A 126 32.84 14.85 7.05
C SER A 126 34.10 15.13 7.77
N LYS A 127 34.97 14.78 7.40
CA LYS A 127 36.02 14.90 7.94
C LYS A 127 36.30 16.04 8.53
N LYS A 128 35.69 16.37 9.19
CA LYS A 128 35.78 17.06 9.71
C LYS A 128 36.35 17.54 9.84
N THR A 129 36.52 17.76 9.71
CA THR A 129 36.94 17.99 9.76
C THR A 129 36.96 18.27 10.09
#